data_caca52cd8feb4e5a3366a84545da428d
#
_entry.id   caca52cd8feb4e5a3366a84545da428d
#
_cell.length_a   1.000
_cell.length_b   1.000
_cell.length_c   1.000
_cell.angle_alpha   90.00
_cell.angle_beta   90.00
_cell.angle_gamma   90.00
#
_symmetry.space_group_name_H-M   'P 1'
#
loop_
_entity.id
_entity.type
_entity.pdbx_description
1 polymer ?
#
loop_
_entity_poly.entity_id
_entity_poly.type
_entity_poly.pdbx_seq_one_letter_code
_entity_poly.pdbx_strand_id
1 'polypeptide(L)'
;MRKTFIVMLLSAMTNCMAAETENVSLNSDEIMTTAEKVAGYFIRTNPDVGADSYVGGKTRNSRIWTRGVFYEGLLNMEREQHHEEWLKYSVDWGDFHNWYSCTDSQKRHADFQCCGQAYLQMYMMDPSQTKRMEHIKMRIDDMMATTQVNDWYWIDAIQMAMPIFAMLGTITGDEAYWERMNEMYVYTRNKHGGSKKGGGLPLFNDTTGLWYRDYQFDPPYHDLKETDKDCYWSRGNGWVYMALARVMQFTPDDETHRVEYENDFKAMSKALLDCQREDGSWNVSLAAPSNYGQAGSEGPEMTGTSLFVGGMAYGVRTGLLDSLTYMPAIRRGWQAMRHAVHDDSGFVGYLQGAGSKPEDGGVITYNSIPDFEDFGHGCWLWGAAEVHALAVMLEQTTGISELKADEILTDRHYYDMLGRRIYKPVHGGFYIYRGRKVVY
;
A
#
# COMPACT_ATOMS: atom_id res chain seq x y z
N MET A 1 45.07 -9.87 -22.19
CA MET A 1 44.58 -10.98 -21.36
C MET A 1 44.06 -10.56 -19.99
N ARG A 2 44.68 -9.65 -19.22
CA ARG A 2 44.15 -9.23 -17.90
C ARG A 2 42.81 -8.44 -17.93
N LYS A 3 42.51 -7.64 -18.95
CA LYS A 3 41.27 -6.87 -19.04
C LYS A 3 40.03 -7.73 -19.38
N THR A 4 40.21 -8.81 -20.12
CA THR A 4 39.11 -9.71 -20.51
C THR A 4 38.68 -10.60 -19.33
N PHE A 5 39.58 -10.91 -18.40
CA PHE A 5 39.27 -11.74 -17.23
C PHE A 5 38.46 -10.92 -16.18
N ILE A 6 38.69 -9.62 -16.05
CA ILE A 6 37.95 -8.76 -15.10
C ILE A 6 36.50 -8.56 -15.57
N VAL A 7 36.28 -8.41 -16.88
CA VAL A 7 34.93 -8.26 -17.43
C VAL A 7 34.13 -9.56 -17.31
N MET A 8 34.76 -10.73 -17.47
CA MET A 8 34.08 -12.00 -17.26
C MET A 8 33.79 -12.29 -15.77
N LEU A 9 34.63 -11.85 -14.84
CA LEU A 9 34.36 -11.99 -13.40
C LEU A 9 33.22 -11.06 -12.95
N LEU A 10 33.15 -9.81 -13.43
CA LEU A 10 32.03 -8.91 -13.13
C LEU A 10 30.72 -9.42 -13.72
N SER A 11 30.73 -9.92 -14.95
CA SER A 11 29.54 -10.51 -15.59
C SER A 11 29.09 -11.81 -14.90
N ALA A 12 30.02 -12.61 -14.37
CA ALA A 12 29.68 -13.81 -13.60
C ALA A 12 29.14 -13.47 -12.20
N MET A 13 29.63 -12.40 -11.55
CA MET A 13 29.11 -11.95 -10.26
C MET A 13 27.72 -11.30 -10.39
N THR A 14 27.47 -10.51 -11.43
CA THR A 14 26.13 -9.94 -11.69
C THR A 14 25.11 -11.03 -12.03
N ASN A 15 25.48 -12.05 -12.82
CA ASN A 15 24.58 -13.17 -13.09
C ASN A 15 24.38 -14.08 -11.86
N CYS A 16 25.35 -14.20 -10.96
CA CYS A 16 25.20 -14.97 -9.72
C CYS A 16 24.28 -14.23 -8.73
N MET A 17 24.43 -12.91 -8.59
CA MET A 17 23.53 -12.12 -7.73
C MET A 17 22.11 -12.07 -8.30
N ALA A 18 21.92 -11.95 -9.61
CA ALA A 18 20.60 -12.01 -10.24
C ALA A 18 19.95 -13.41 -10.07
N ALA A 19 20.73 -14.48 -10.17
CA ALA A 19 20.23 -15.85 -9.96
C ALA A 19 19.90 -16.17 -8.49
N GLU A 20 20.60 -15.55 -7.53
CA GLU A 20 20.27 -15.68 -6.10
C GLU A 20 19.00 -14.94 -5.74
N THR A 21 18.70 -13.80 -6.36
CA THR A 21 17.47 -13.04 -6.11
C THR A 21 16.22 -13.68 -6.74
N GLU A 22 16.37 -14.45 -7.82
CA GLU A 22 15.24 -15.20 -8.43
C GLU A 22 14.75 -16.37 -7.55
N ASN A 23 15.57 -16.87 -6.64
CA ASN A 23 15.24 -18.04 -5.82
C ASN A 23 14.85 -17.74 -4.37
N VAL A 24 14.73 -16.47 -3.96
CA VAL A 24 14.25 -16.17 -2.61
C VAL A 24 12.75 -16.45 -2.54
N SER A 25 12.39 -17.49 -1.81
CA SER A 25 10.98 -17.76 -1.48
C SER A 25 10.50 -16.71 -0.47
N LEU A 26 9.28 -16.22 -0.64
CA LEU A 26 8.62 -15.49 0.42
C LEU A 26 8.24 -16.50 1.52
N ASN A 27 8.61 -16.21 2.75
CA ASN A 27 8.32 -17.05 3.91
C ASN A 27 7.41 -16.30 4.86
N SER A 28 6.20 -16.82 5.10
CA SER A 28 5.19 -16.14 5.91
C SER A 28 5.63 -15.94 7.36
N ASP A 29 6.30 -16.91 7.98
CA ASP A 29 6.79 -16.82 9.36
C ASP A 29 7.89 -15.75 9.50
N GLU A 30 8.82 -15.65 8.52
CA GLU A 30 9.87 -14.62 8.52
C GLU A 30 9.26 -13.21 8.37
N ILE A 31 8.25 -13.08 7.49
CA ILE A 31 7.55 -11.82 7.27
C ILE A 31 6.85 -11.38 8.57
N MET A 32 6.13 -12.30 9.22
CA MET A 32 5.44 -12.02 10.48
C MET A 32 6.43 -11.66 11.59
N THR A 33 7.49 -12.42 11.77
CA THR A 33 8.54 -12.15 12.77
C THR A 33 9.16 -10.75 12.58
N THR A 34 9.35 -10.33 11.33
CA THR A 34 9.88 -8.99 11.04
C THR A 34 8.83 -7.91 11.35
N ALA A 35 7.56 -8.16 11.02
CA ALA A 35 6.46 -7.24 11.34
C ALA A 35 6.26 -7.07 12.85
N GLU A 36 6.43 -8.15 13.64
CA GLU A 36 6.41 -8.09 15.10
C GLU A 36 7.49 -7.17 15.67
N LYS A 37 8.70 -7.20 15.10
CA LYS A 37 9.77 -6.27 15.49
C LYS A 37 9.39 -4.82 15.19
N VAL A 38 8.85 -4.53 14.00
CA VAL A 38 8.46 -3.17 13.57
C VAL A 38 7.30 -2.64 14.41
N ALA A 39 6.25 -3.42 14.59
CA ALA A 39 5.11 -3.06 15.43
C ALA A 39 5.54 -2.86 16.90
N GLY A 40 6.33 -3.81 17.42
CA GLY A 40 6.86 -3.75 18.78
C GLY A 40 7.78 -2.54 19.04
N TYR A 41 8.59 -2.13 18.06
CA TYR A 41 9.35 -0.88 18.15
C TYR A 41 8.42 0.30 18.38
N PHE A 42 7.41 0.46 17.52
CA PHE A 42 6.52 1.61 17.58
C PHE A 42 5.72 1.64 18.89
N ILE A 43 5.15 0.52 19.31
CA ILE A 43 4.36 0.43 20.55
C ILE A 43 5.22 0.77 21.78
N ARG A 44 6.48 0.26 21.84
CA ARG A 44 7.39 0.55 22.95
C ARG A 44 7.85 2.01 22.99
N THR A 45 8.03 2.64 21.85
CA THR A 45 8.47 4.05 21.78
C THR A 45 7.32 5.05 21.89
N ASN A 46 6.09 4.60 21.67
CA ASN A 46 4.88 5.41 21.76
C ASN A 46 3.83 4.75 22.70
N PRO A 47 4.16 4.53 23.99
CA PRO A 47 3.27 3.81 24.91
C PRO A 47 2.01 4.61 25.27
N ASP A 48 2.04 5.94 25.15
CA ASP A 48 0.88 6.81 25.32
C ASP A 48 0.18 7.03 23.96
N VAL A 49 -0.89 6.28 23.75
CA VAL A 49 -1.68 6.36 22.51
C VAL A 49 -2.27 7.74 22.24
N GLY A 50 -2.47 8.54 23.29
CA GLY A 50 -3.04 9.88 23.24
C GLY A 50 -2.02 10.98 23.02
N ALA A 51 -0.73 10.69 23.14
CA ALA A 51 0.31 11.69 23.00
C ALA A 51 0.26 12.36 21.63
N ASP A 52 0.35 13.67 21.63
CA ASP A 52 0.41 14.46 20.41
C ASP A 52 1.63 14.07 19.56
N SER A 53 1.45 14.13 18.25
CA SER A 53 2.49 13.85 17.26
C SER A 53 3.17 15.14 16.81
N TYR A 54 4.50 15.08 16.57
CA TYR A 54 5.25 16.19 16.00
C TYR A 54 5.53 15.94 14.53
N VAL A 55 4.96 16.73 13.63
CA VAL A 55 5.02 16.52 12.18
C VAL A 55 5.27 17.83 11.45
N GLY A 56 6.32 17.87 10.65
CA GLY A 56 6.66 19.04 9.84
C GLY A 56 6.81 20.32 10.67
N GLY A 57 7.51 20.23 11.80
CA GLY A 57 7.73 21.34 12.71
C GLY A 57 6.52 21.76 13.55
N LYS A 58 5.43 20.96 13.58
CA LYS A 58 4.19 21.29 14.29
C LYS A 58 3.69 20.12 15.14
N THR A 59 3.30 20.44 16.37
CA THR A 59 2.57 19.51 17.23
C THR A 59 1.14 19.34 16.73
N ARG A 60 0.68 18.09 16.62
CA ARG A 60 -0.63 17.71 16.11
C ARG A 60 -1.25 16.63 16.98
N ASN A 61 -2.57 16.64 17.06
CA ASN A 61 -3.30 15.59 17.75
C ASN A 61 -3.02 14.21 17.16
N SER A 62 -2.83 13.18 18.00
CA SER A 62 -2.46 11.82 17.60
C SER A 62 -3.48 11.09 16.70
N ARG A 63 -4.66 11.64 16.45
CA ARG A 63 -5.61 11.11 15.47
C ARG A 63 -5.43 11.64 14.04
N ILE A 64 -4.42 12.49 13.77
CA ILE A 64 -4.16 12.98 12.41
C ILE A 64 -3.68 11.84 11.51
N TRP A 65 -3.71 12.07 10.19
CA TRP A 65 -3.39 11.10 9.16
C TRP A 65 -2.10 10.30 9.41
N THR A 66 -1.05 10.93 9.93
CA THR A 66 0.24 10.26 10.18
C THR A 66 0.08 9.06 11.10
N ARG A 67 -0.55 9.28 12.26
CA ARG A 67 -0.85 8.21 13.21
C ARG A 67 -1.97 7.28 12.70
N GLY A 68 -2.96 7.82 11.97
CA GLY A 68 -4.01 7.03 11.31
C GLY A 68 -3.43 5.95 10.40
N VAL A 69 -2.47 6.30 9.54
CA VAL A 69 -1.78 5.34 8.64
C VAL A 69 -1.01 4.27 9.41
N PHE A 70 -0.40 4.61 10.56
CA PHE A 70 0.23 3.58 11.40
C PHE A 70 -0.80 2.51 11.83
N TYR A 71 -1.95 2.93 12.35
CA TYR A 71 -2.99 1.98 12.77
C TYR A 71 -3.60 1.21 11.60
N GLU A 72 -3.71 1.81 10.42
CA GLU A 72 -4.11 1.09 9.21
C GLU A 72 -3.15 -0.07 8.88
N GLY A 73 -1.84 0.20 8.94
CA GLY A 73 -0.82 -0.84 8.73
C GLY A 73 -0.86 -1.93 9.80
N LEU A 74 -0.95 -1.54 11.07
CA LEU A 74 -1.02 -2.46 12.19
C LEU A 74 -2.25 -3.37 12.11
N LEU A 75 -3.43 -2.82 11.80
CA LEU A 75 -4.68 -3.56 11.65
C LEU A 75 -4.70 -4.46 10.41
N ASN A 76 -3.95 -4.13 9.36
CA ASN A 76 -3.78 -5.04 8.23
C ASN A 76 -2.95 -6.27 8.63
N MET A 77 -1.88 -6.09 9.41
CA MET A 77 -1.12 -7.23 9.97
C MET A 77 -1.95 -8.04 10.95
N GLU A 78 -2.73 -7.37 11.81
CA GLU A 78 -3.67 -8.02 12.76
C GLU A 78 -4.70 -8.92 12.03
N ARG A 79 -5.15 -8.51 10.85
CA ARG A 79 -6.05 -9.32 10.00
C ARG A 79 -5.36 -10.59 9.50
N GLU A 80 -4.07 -10.55 9.20
CA GLU A 80 -3.31 -11.71 8.74
C GLU A 80 -3.02 -12.71 9.87
N GLN A 81 -2.71 -12.19 11.04
CA GLN A 81 -2.53 -13.00 12.25
C GLN A 81 -2.89 -12.18 13.48
N HIS A 82 -3.77 -12.73 14.31
CA HIS A 82 -4.25 -12.07 15.53
C HIS A 82 -3.14 -11.91 16.57
N HIS A 83 -2.97 -10.68 17.06
CA HIS A 83 -2.11 -10.30 18.18
C HIS A 83 -2.91 -9.45 19.17
N GLU A 84 -3.21 -9.98 20.34
CA GLU A 84 -4.01 -9.28 21.35
C GLU A 84 -3.45 -7.89 21.71
N GLU A 85 -2.11 -7.75 21.78
CA GLU A 85 -1.45 -6.47 22.05
C GLU A 85 -1.73 -5.43 20.96
N TRP A 86 -1.70 -5.81 19.69
CA TRP A 86 -1.91 -4.87 18.58
C TRP A 86 -3.35 -4.39 18.52
N LEU A 87 -4.28 -5.32 18.65
CA LEU A 87 -5.70 -4.98 18.70
C LEU A 87 -6.01 -4.11 19.91
N LYS A 88 -5.48 -4.46 21.09
CA LYS A 88 -5.65 -3.66 22.31
C LYS A 88 -5.09 -2.25 22.14
N TYR A 89 -3.86 -2.11 21.63
CA TYR A 89 -3.24 -0.81 21.40
C TYR A 89 -4.06 0.06 20.44
N SER A 90 -4.64 -0.54 19.40
CA SER A 90 -5.51 0.15 18.45
C SER A 90 -6.84 0.57 19.08
N VAL A 91 -7.43 -0.29 19.89
CA VAL A 91 -8.70 0.01 20.59
C VAL A 91 -8.47 1.10 21.64
N ASP A 92 -7.40 1.02 22.43
CA ASP A 92 -7.04 2.03 23.43
C ASP A 92 -6.90 3.44 22.79
N TRP A 93 -6.30 3.52 21.60
CA TRP A 93 -6.23 4.76 20.83
C TRP A 93 -7.61 5.27 20.40
N GLY A 94 -8.47 4.40 19.87
CA GLY A 94 -9.83 4.76 19.51
C GLY A 94 -10.65 5.22 20.71
N ASP A 95 -10.56 4.51 21.84
CA ASP A 95 -11.24 4.86 23.08
C ASP A 95 -10.72 6.17 23.69
N PHE A 96 -9.40 6.43 23.66
CA PHE A 96 -8.82 7.70 24.09
C PHE A 96 -9.44 8.88 23.32
N HIS A 97 -9.61 8.76 22.01
CA HIS A 97 -10.25 9.78 21.19
C HIS A 97 -11.78 9.69 21.18
N ASN A 98 -12.38 8.82 21.98
CA ASN A 98 -13.82 8.55 21.98
C ASN A 98 -14.38 8.31 20.57
N TRP A 99 -13.55 7.68 19.69
CA TRP A 99 -13.88 7.39 18.29
C TRP A 99 -14.24 8.62 17.46
N TYR A 100 -13.82 9.78 17.92
CA TYR A 100 -14.07 11.06 17.28
C TYR A 100 -13.05 11.30 16.18
N SER A 101 -13.49 11.48 14.93
CA SER A 101 -12.59 11.67 13.78
C SER A 101 -12.18 13.15 13.62
N CYS A 102 -13.12 14.05 13.40
CA CYS A 102 -12.83 15.46 13.08
C CYS A 102 -13.95 16.41 13.53
N THR A 103 -13.62 17.70 13.63
CA THR A 103 -14.62 18.75 13.90
C THR A 103 -15.49 19.01 12.65
N ASP A 104 -16.58 19.73 12.83
CA ASP A 104 -17.44 20.13 11.71
C ASP A 104 -16.68 20.93 10.64
N SER A 105 -15.80 21.85 11.06
CA SER A 105 -14.97 22.62 10.14
C SER A 105 -13.89 21.82 9.42
N GLN A 106 -13.54 20.63 9.91
CA GLN A 106 -12.50 19.74 9.35
C GLN A 106 -13.08 18.61 8.49
N LYS A 107 -14.40 18.40 8.51
CA LYS A 107 -15.06 17.23 7.92
C LYS A 107 -14.75 16.97 6.44
N ARG A 108 -14.36 18.01 5.70
CA ARG A 108 -14.02 17.92 4.28
C ARG A 108 -12.52 17.72 4.00
N HIS A 109 -11.68 17.76 5.04
CA HIS A 109 -10.24 17.62 4.86
C HIS A 109 -9.82 16.17 5.14
N ALA A 110 -9.28 15.52 4.14
CA ALA A 110 -8.93 14.09 4.18
C ALA A 110 -7.97 13.72 5.32
N ASP A 111 -6.99 14.57 5.65
CA ASP A 111 -6.06 14.31 6.75
C ASP A 111 -6.74 14.08 8.11
N PHE A 112 -7.88 14.76 8.34
CA PHE A 112 -8.65 14.60 9.57
C PHE A 112 -9.65 13.45 9.50
N GLN A 113 -9.98 12.98 8.30
CA GLN A 113 -10.85 11.81 8.10
C GLN A 113 -10.08 10.50 8.25
N CYS A 114 -8.78 10.49 7.97
CA CYS A 114 -7.94 9.30 7.81
C CYS A 114 -8.07 8.29 8.97
N CYS A 115 -8.10 8.75 10.23
CA CYS A 115 -8.32 7.86 11.38
C CYS A 115 -9.61 7.04 11.29
N GLY A 116 -10.59 7.52 10.54
CA GLY A 116 -11.85 6.81 10.28
C GLY A 116 -11.65 5.47 9.57
N GLN A 117 -10.58 5.31 8.79
CA GLN A 117 -10.29 4.01 8.17
C GLN A 117 -10.00 2.93 9.24
N ALA A 118 -9.11 3.24 10.19
CA ALA A 118 -8.81 2.34 11.29
C ALA A 118 -10.05 2.08 12.17
N TYR A 119 -10.86 3.11 12.43
CA TYR A 119 -12.09 2.96 13.19
C TYR A 119 -13.10 2.02 12.50
N LEU A 120 -13.29 2.17 11.19
CA LEU A 120 -14.17 1.30 10.42
C LEU A 120 -13.64 -0.13 10.31
N GLN A 121 -12.31 -0.33 10.17
CA GLN A 121 -11.72 -1.67 10.21
C GLN A 121 -12.01 -2.36 11.56
N MET A 122 -11.82 -1.66 12.68
CA MET A 122 -12.14 -2.20 14.02
C MET A 122 -13.66 -2.41 14.23
N TYR A 123 -14.51 -1.61 13.59
CA TYR A 123 -15.95 -1.87 13.54
C TYR A 123 -16.27 -3.14 12.75
N MET A 124 -15.64 -3.35 11.60
CA MET A 124 -15.84 -4.57 10.80
C MET A 124 -15.36 -5.84 11.52
N MET A 125 -14.35 -5.74 12.40
CA MET A 125 -13.90 -6.84 13.26
C MET A 125 -14.91 -7.17 14.37
N ASP A 126 -15.58 -6.15 14.91
CA ASP A 126 -16.63 -6.31 15.94
C ASP A 126 -17.77 -5.30 15.71
N PRO A 127 -18.77 -5.66 14.89
CA PRO A 127 -19.91 -4.79 14.57
C PRO A 127 -20.84 -4.46 15.74
N SER A 128 -20.67 -5.12 16.89
CA SER A 128 -21.42 -4.76 18.09
C SER A 128 -21.01 -3.42 18.70
N GLN A 129 -19.81 -2.91 18.33
CA GLN A 129 -19.22 -1.67 18.80
C GLN A 129 -19.57 -0.50 17.89
N THR A 130 -20.86 -0.14 17.79
CA THR A 130 -21.38 0.87 16.83
C THR A 130 -20.70 2.22 16.94
N LYS A 131 -20.24 2.61 18.15
CA LYS A 131 -19.49 3.86 18.38
C LYS A 131 -18.26 4.02 17.49
N ARG A 132 -17.66 2.90 17.03
CA ARG A 132 -16.47 2.92 16.17
C ARG A 132 -16.78 3.48 14.78
N MET A 133 -18.01 3.40 14.31
CA MET A 133 -18.44 3.89 13.01
C MET A 133 -19.18 5.23 13.10
N GLU A 134 -19.95 5.47 14.16
CA GLU A 134 -20.99 6.52 14.21
C GLU A 134 -20.46 7.91 13.85
N HIS A 135 -19.32 8.32 14.41
CA HIS A 135 -18.82 9.68 14.18
C HIS A 135 -18.27 9.88 12.77
N ILE A 136 -17.45 8.96 12.25
CA ILE A 136 -16.91 9.10 10.89
C ILE A 136 -18.04 9.01 9.85
N LYS A 137 -18.99 8.09 10.04
CA LYS A 137 -20.17 8.01 9.15
C LYS A 137 -20.94 9.32 9.13
N MET A 138 -21.27 9.90 10.29
CA MET A 138 -21.96 11.19 10.38
C MET A 138 -21.21 12.28 9.59
N ARG A 139 -19.86 12.34 9.69
CA ARG A 139 -19.07 13.35 8.98
C ARG A 139 -19.05 13.16 7.46
N ILE A 140 -19.05 11.93 7.01
CA ILE A 140 -19.16 11.62 5.58
C ILE A 140 -20.58 11.91 5.08
N ASP A 141 -21.62 11.57 5.83
CA ASP A 141 -23.01 11.92 5.49
C ASP A 141 -23.19 13.44 5.35
N ASP A 142 -22.61 14.21 6.25
CA ASP A 142 -22.59 15.69 6.17
C ASP A 142 -21.89 16.21 4.90
N MET A 143 -20.83 15.52 4.41
CA MET A 143 -20.21 15.86 3.13
C MET A 143 -21.13 15.51 1.96
N MET A 144 -21.72 14.33 1.99
CA MET A 144 -22.59 13.82 0.93
C MET A 144 -23.89 14.62 0.79
N ALA A 145 -24.32 15.32 1.85
CA ALA A 145 -25.47 16.23 1.82
C ALA A 145 -25.28 17.43 0.85
N THR A 146 -24.09 17.60 0.29
CA THR A 146 -23.77 18.64 -0.70
C THR A 146 -23.32 18.01 -2.02
N THR A 147 -23.34 18.80 -3.10
CA THR A 147 -22.88 18.38 -4.44
C THR A 147 -21.38 18.60 -4.67
N GLN A 148 -20.65 19.07 -3.66
CA GLN A 148 -19.22 19.37 -3.80
C GLN A 148 -18.40 18.06 -3.88
N VAL A 149 -17.53 17.96 -4.90
CA VAL A 149 -16.69 16.79 -5.18
C VAL A 149 -15.19 17.11 -5.30
N ASN A 150 -14.80 18.37 -5.09
CA ASN A 150 -13.43 18.86 -5.30
C ASN A 150 -12.60 18.96 -4.01
N ASP A 151 -12.88 18.12 -3.01
CA ASP A 151 -12.19 18.17 -1.72
C ASP A 151 -10.81 17.51 -1.77
N TRP A 152 -10.62 16.53 -2.63
CA TRP A 152 -9.33 15.80 -2.78
C TRP A 152 -8.45 16.47 -3.83
N TYR A 153 -7.99 17.70 -3.57
CA TYR A 153 -7.19 18.48 -4.53
C TYR A 153 -5.68 18.16 -4.53
N TRP A 154 -5.29 17.12 -3.80
CA TRP A 154 -3.95 16.50 -3.80
C TRP A 154 -4.11 14.98 -3.64
N ILE A 155 -3.18 14.23 -4.25
CA ILE A 155 -3.35 12.78 -4.36
C ILE A 155 -3.28 12.01 -3.05
N ASP A 156 -2.58 12.56 -2.03
CA ASP A 156 -2.55 11.95 -0.69
C ASP A 156 -3.97 11.85 -0.10
N ALA A 157 -4.85 12.80 -0.44
CA ALA A 157 -6.24 12.79 0.02
C ALA A 157 -7.01 11.55 -0.47
N ILE A 158 -6.65 10.97 -1.61
CA ILE A 158 -7.23 9.73 -2.11
C ILE A 158 -6.99 8.62 -1.07
N GLN A 159 -5.74 8.43 -0.59
CA GLN A 159 -5.47 7.45 0.45
C GLN A 159 -6.16 7.79 1.77
N MET A 160 -6.13 9.06 2.18
CA MET A 160 -6.64 9.45 3.49
C MET A 160 -8.16 9.31 3.62
N ALA A 161 -8.91 9.37 2.52
CA ALA A 161 -10.37 9.44 2.57
C ALA A 161 -11.11 8.40 1.72
N MET A 162 -10.63 8.07 0.52
CA MET A 162 -11.37 7.22 -0.43
C MET A 162 -11.76 5.85 0.15
N PRO A 163 -10.89 5.12 0.89
CA PRO A 163 -11.26 3.83 1.47
C PRO A 163 -12.36 3.91 2.53
N ILE A 164 -12.59 5.10 3.14
CA ILE A 164 -13.69 5.30 4.09
C ILE A 164 -15.04 5.14 3.38
N PHE A 165 -15.18 5.72 2.19
CA PHE A 165 -16.39 5.59 1.37
C PHE A 165 -16.60 4.14 0.92
N ALA A 166 -15.52 3.46 0.50
CA ALA A 166 -15.57 2.05 0.14
C ALA A 166 -16.12 1.19 1.29
N MET A 167 -15.57 1.36 2.50
CA MET A 167 -16.02 0.62 3.69
C MET A 167 -17.44 0.98 4.10
N LEU A 168 -17.82 2.28 4.08
CA LEU A 168 -19.17 2.68 4.45
C LEU A 168 -20.22 2.14 3.50
N GLY A 169 -19.97 2.14 2.19
CA GLY A 169 -20.86 1.51 1.22
C GLY A 169 -21.08 0.03 1.51
N THR A 170 -19.99 -0.70 1.80
CA THR A 170 -20.05 -2.13 2.14
C THR A 170 -20.74 -2.40 3.48
N ILE A 171 -20.45 -1.61 4.51
CA ILE A 171 -21.04 -1.77 5.83
C ILE A 171 -22.54 -1.48 5.82
N THR A 172 -22.97 -0.46 5.08
CA THR A 172 -24.37 0.00 5.07
C THR A 172 -25.20 -0.61 3.97
N GLY A 173 -24.57 -1.11 2.90
CA GLY A 173 -25.24 -1.52 1.66
C GLY A 173 -25.78 -0.34 0.83
N ASP A 174 -25.34 0.89 1.11
CA ASP A 174 -25.75 2.09 0.39
C ASP A 174 -24.72 2.45 -0.69
N GLU A 175 -25.08 2.21 -1.93
CA GLU A 175 -24.23 2.47 -3.12
C GLU A 175 -23.92 3.96 -3.31
N ALA A 176 -24.68 4.87 -2.70
CA ALA A 176 -24.42 6.31 -2.78
C ALA A 176 -23.01 6.71 -2.27
N TYR A 177 -22.43 5.92 -1.35
CA TYR A 177 -21.04 6.11 -0.92
C TYR A 177 -20.06 5.80 -2.05
N TRP A 178 -20.29 4.72 -2.82
CA TRP A 178 -19.41 4.35 -3.93
C TRP A 178 -19.53 5.31 -5.10
N GLU A 179 -20.76 5.77 -5.41
CA GLU A 179 -21.00 6.79 -6.42
C GLU A 179 -20.26 8.10 -6.06
N ARG A 180 -20.40 8.59 -4.83
CA ARG A 180 -19.68 9.79 -4.38
C ARG A 180 -18.17 9.58 -4.38
N MET A 181 -17.69 8.42 -3.98
CA MET A 181 -16.29 8.05 -4.01
C MET A 181 -15.73 8.17 -5.43
N ASN A 182 -16.42 7.60 -6.41
CA ASN A 182 -16.01 7.67 -7.80
C ASN A 182 -16.05 9.11 -8.34
N GLU A 183 -17.12 9.87 -8.11
CA GLU A 183 -17.21 11.28 -8.50
C GLU A 183 -16.01 12.11 -8.02
N MET A 184 -15.61 11.95 -6.75
CA MET A 184 -14.48 12.65 -6.17
C MET A 184 -13.14 12.16 -6.72
N TYR A 185 -12.97 10.85 -6.89
CA TYR A 185 -11.79 10.24 -7.50
C TYR A 185 -11.56 10.72 -8.93
N VAL A 186 -12.58 10.61 -9.78
CA VAL A 186 -12.52 11.05 -11.18
C VAL A 186 -12.28 12.55 -11.29
N TYR A 187 -12.85 13.35 -10.38
CA TYR A 187 -12.58 14.79 -10.34
C TYR A 187 -11.11 15.07 -10.03
N THR A 188 -10.55 14.40 -9.03
CA THR A 188 -9.13 14.53 -8.66
C THR A 188 -8.23 14.07 -9.80
N ARG A 189 -8.54 12.90 -10.38
CA ARG A 189 -7.79 12.32 -11.48
C ARG A 189 -7.71 13.24 -12.70
N ASN A 190 -8.82 13.87 -13.07
CA ASN A 190 -8.97 14.50 -14.39
C ASN A 190 -8.96 16.03 -14.37
N LYS A 191 -9.11 16.69 -13.21
CA LYS A 191 -9.43 18.13 -13.19
C LYS A 191 -8.69 18.98 -12.16
N HIS A 192 -7.90 18.38 -11.27
CA HIS A 192 -7.26 19.16 -10.20
C HIS A 192 -5.92 19.81 -10.56
N GLY A 193 -5.32 19.44 -11.66
CA GLY A 193 -4.14 20.13 -12.13
C GLY A 193 -4.41 21.61 -12.41
N GLY A 194 -3.39 22.46 -12.18
CA GLY A 194 -3.44 23.89 -12.45
C GLY A 194 -4.12 24.76 -11.39
N SER A 195 -4.94 24.21 -10.50
CA SER A 195 -5.63 24.99 -9.45
C SER A 195 -6.29 24.12 -8.38
N LYS A 196 -6.25 24.56 -7.10
CA LYS A 196 -7.06 23.96 -6.02
C LYS A 196 -8.57 23.93 -6.31
N LYS A 197 -9.04 24.76 -7.24
CA LYS A 197 -10.45 24.81 -7.64
C LYS A 197 -10.78 23.84 -8.76
N GLY A 198 -9.77 23.13 -9.26
CA GLY A 198 -9.88 22.28 -10.44
C GLY A 198 -9.90 23.06 -11.75
N GLY A 199 -10.05 22.35 -12.87
CA GLY A 199 -10.12 22.94 -14.21
C GLY A 199 -8.78 23.13 -14.90
N GLY A 200 -7.71 22.51 -14.36
CA GLY A 200 -6.38 22.42 -14.96
C GLY A 200 -6.13 21.09 -15.66
N LEU A 201 -4.88 20.67 -15.65
CA LEU A 201 -4.45 19.39 -16.21
C LEU A 201 -4.94 18.23 -15.35
N PRO A 202 -5.08 17.02 -15.92
CA PRO A 202 -5.24 15.80 -15.13
C PRO A 202 -4.06 15.62 -14.16
N LEU A 203 -4.31 15.17 -12.93
CA LEU A 203 -3.22 14.77 -12.04
C LEU A 203 -2.67 13.39 -12.41
N PHE A 204 -3.49 12.53 -13.00
CA PHE A 204 -3.01 11.27 -13.57
C PHE A 204 -2.52 11.50 -15.00
N ASN A 205 -1.29 11.09 -15.26
CA ASN A 205 -0.73 11.10 -16.59
C ASN A 205 -0.92 9.74 -17.25
N ASP A 206 -1.92 9.62 -18.13
CA ASP A 206 -2.25 8.38 -18.83
C ASP A 206 -1.09 7.83 -19.71
N THR A 207 -0.14 8.69 -20.09
CA THR A 207 1.03 8.27 -20.89
C THR A 207 2.06 7.54 -20.04
N THR A 208 2.31 8.02 -18.83
CA THR A 208 3.32 7.45 -17.92
C THR A 208 2.76 6.46 -16.91
N GLY A 209 1.45 6.52 -16.62
CA GLY A 209 0.80 5.74 -15.58
C GLY A 209 1.13 6.24 -14.15
N LEU A 210 1.59 7.48 -14.02
CA LEU A 210 1.99 8.08 -12.74
C LEU A 210 1.19 9.37 -12.47
N TRP A 211 1.19 9.80 -11.20
CA TRP A 211 0.44 10.94 -10.71
C TRP A 211 1.35 12.11 -10.35
N TYR A 212 0.97 13.31 -10.77
CA TYR A 212 1.42 14.56 -10.16
C TYR A 212 0.76 14.71 -8.78
N ARG A 213 1.51 15.22 -7.80
CA ARG A 213 0.99 15.32 -6.43
C ARG A 213 -0.21 16.25 -6.33
N ASP A 214 -0.13 17.43 -6.93
CA ASP A 214 -1.19 18.43 -7.03
C ASP A 214 -0.82 19.50 -8.09
N TYR A 215 -1.70 20.48 -8.26
CA TYR A 215 -1.55 21.57 -9.22
C TYR A 215 -0.27 22.43 -9.08
N GLN A 216 0.52 22.27 -8.04
CA GLN A 216 1.80 22.97 -7.85
C GLN A 216 2.96 22.19 -8.45
N PHE A 217 2.78 20.90 -8.70
CA PHE A 217 3.79 19.96 -9.15
C PHE A 217 3.49 19.33 -10.51
N ASP A 218 2.39 19.74 -11.16
CA ASP A 218 2.11 19.41 -12.56
C ASP A 218 2.95 20.28 -13.50
N PRO A 219 3.10 19.93 -14.80
CA PRO A 219 3.82 20.74 -15.76
C PRO A 219 3.33 22.21 -15.79
N PRO A 220 4.20 23.21 -15.84
CA PRO A 220 5.64 23.11 -16.18
C PRO A 220 6.59 22.91 -14.98
N TYR A 221 6.13 22.43 -13.82
CA TYR A 221 7.02 22.12 -12.72
C TYR A 221 7.90 20.91 -13.08
N HIS A 222 9.18 21.05 -12.89
CA HIS A 222 10.15 19.97 -13.09
C HIS A 222 10.69 19.50 -11.75
N ASP A 223 10.87 18.20 -11.64
CA ASP A 223 11.53 17.59 -10.50
C ASP A 223 12.99 17.97 -10.53
N LEU A 224 13.39 18.76 -9.55
CA LEU A 224 14.66 19.42 -9.40
C LEU A 224 15.03 20.40 -10.55
N LYS A 225 15.56 21.50 -10.15
CA LYS A 225 15.95 22.63 -11.02
C LYS A 225 16.91 22.28 -12.16
N GLU A 226 17.43 21.07 -12.19
CA GLU A 226 18.49 20.62 -13.10
C GLU A 226 18.05 19.51 -14.05
N THR A 227 16.80 19.02 -13.97
CA THR A 227 16.25 18.03 -14.88
C THR A 227 15.02 18.56 -15.59
N ASP A 228 14.86 18.25 -16.87
CA ASP A 228 13.63 18.50 -17.62
C ASP A 228 12.61 17.37 -17.39
N LYS A 229 12.58 16.79 -16.18
CA LYS A 229 11.72 15.67 -15.84
C LYS A 229 10.50 16.13 -15.05
N ASP A 230 9.36 15.52 -15.35
CA ASP A 230 8.14 15.71 -14.58
C ASP A 230 8.33 15.23 -13.12
N CYS A 231 7.61 15.86 -12.19
CA CYS A 231 7.71 15.53 -10.77
C CYS A 231 6.75 14.40 -10.41
N TYR A 232 7.25 13.18 -10.29
CA TYR A 232 6.50 12.02 -9.80
C TYR A 232 7.05 11.57 -8.46
N TRP A 233 6.46 12.08 -7.38
CA TRP A 233 6.87 11.76 -6.02
C TRP A 233 6.47 10.34 -5.62
N SER A 234 7.44 9.54 -5.14
CA SER A 234 7.28 8.13 -4.81
C SER A 234 6.17 7.89 -3.79
N ARG A 235 6.27 8.48 -2.59
CA ARG A 235 5.22 8.31 -1.56
C ARG A 235 3.85 8.80 -2.03
N GLY A 236 3.77 9.90 -2.78
CA GLY A 236 2.51 10.39 -3.33
C GLY A 236 1.85 9.37 -4.24
N ASN A 237 2.60 8.78 -5.17
CA ASN A 237 2.13 7.69 -6.01
C ASN A 237 1.80 6.43 -5.20
N GLY A 238 2.59 6.14 -4.16
CA GLY A 238 2.33 5.05 -3.24
C GLY A 238 0.98 5.18 -2.52
N TRP A 239 0.62 6.39 -2.13
CA TRP A 239 -0.70 6.65 -1.53
C TRP A 239 -1.85 6.26 -2.44
N VAL A 240 -1.82 6.70 -3.70
CA VAL A 240 -2.87 6.33 -4.66
C VAL A 240 -2.89 4.82 -4.89
N TYR A 241 -1.73 4.22 -5.07
CA TYR A 241 -1.61 2.78 -5.32
C TYR A 241 -2.17 1.94 -4.17
N MET A 242 -1.86 2.32 -2.91
CA MET A 242 -2.45 1.73 -1.71
C MET A 242 -3.96 1.95 -1.65
N ALA A 243 -4.43 3.17 -1.94
CA ALA A 243 -5.86 3.49 -1.90
C ALA A 243 -6.66 2.64 -2.88
N LEU A 244 -6.17 2.47 -4.12
CA LEU A 244 -6.82 1.62 -5.12
C LEU A 244 -6.90 0.16 -4.66
N ALA A 245 -5.81 -0.39 -4.11
CA ALA A 245 -5.82 -1.74 -3.54
C ALA A 245 -6.84 -1.87 -2.40
N ARG A 246 -6.88 -0.90 -1.47
CA ARG A 246 -7.81 -0.90 -0.34
C ARG A 246 -9.27 -0.74 -0.78
N VAL A 247 -9.54 0.12 -1.74
CA VAL A 247 -10.90 0.27 -2.31
C VAL A 247 -11.37 -1.05 -2.91
N MET A 248 -10.55 -1.67 -3.76
CA MET A 248 -10.88 -2.97 -4.35
C MET A 248 -10.99 -4.11 -3.32
N GLN A 249 -10.33 -3.99 -2.18
CA GLN A 249 -10.41 -4.94 -1.07
C GLN A 249 -11.72 -4.81 -0.28
N PHE A 250 -12.25 -3.59 -0.17
CA PHE A 250 -13.44 -3.28 0.62
C PHE A 250 -14.72 -3.11 -0.20
N THR A 251 -14.66 -3.10 -1.52
CA THR A 251 -15.84 -3.10 -2.39
C THR A 251 -16.12 -4.50 -2.94
N PRO A 252 -17.36 -4.84 -3.27
CA PRO A 252 -17.68 -6.10 -3.96
C PRO A 252 -17.09 -6.11 -5.38
N ASP A 253 -16.90 -7.31 -5.93
CA ASP A 253 -16.28 -7.50 -7.25
C ASP A 253 -17.13 -6.94 -8.41
N ASP A 254 -18.42 -6.77 -8.22
CA ASP A 254 -19.39 -6.22 -9.17
C ASP A 254 -19.72 -4.74 -8.92
N GLU A 255 -18.93 -4.03 -8.09
CA GLU A 255 -19.08 -2.60 -7.91
C GLU A 255 -18.90 -1.87 -9.25
N THR A 256 -19.81 -0.95 -9.57
CA THR A 256 -19.99 -0.34 -10.89
C THR A 256 -18.73 0.33 -11.46
N HIS A 257 -17.93 0.97 -10.60
CA HIS A 257 -16.73 1.74 -10.97
C HIS A 257 -15.42 0.96 -10.79
N ARG A 258 -15.48 -0.27 -10.28
CA ARG A 258 -14.30 -1.09 -9.99
C ARG A 258 -13.32 -1.21 -11.16
N VAL A 259 -13.85 -1.33 -12.38
CA VAL A 259 -13.04 -1.45 -13.60
C VAL A 259 -12.12 -0.22 -13.82
N GLU A 260 -12.55 0.98 -13.42
CA GLU A 260 -11.71 2.18 -13.52
C GLU A 260 -10.53 2.09 -12.56
N TYR A 261 -10.77 1.67 -11.32
CA TYR A 261 -9.72 1.48 -10.31
C TYR A 261 -8.73 0.40 -10.71
N GLU A 262 -9.21 -0.72 -11.26
CA GLU A 262 -8.34 -1.78 -11.78
C GLU A 262 -7.48 -1.33 -12.95
N ASN A 263 -8.01 -0.51 -13.87
CA ASN A 263 -7.26 -0.01 -15.02
C ASN A 263 -6.14 0.94 -14.57
N ASP A 264 -6.44 1.88 -13.66
CA ASP A 264 -5.43 2.80 -13.14
C ASP A 264 -4.39 2.04 -12.29
N PHE A 265 -4.82 1.07 -11.48
CA PHE A 265 -3.93 0.21 -10.72
C PHE A 265 -2.96 -0.57 -11.63
N LYS A 266 -3.45 -1.16 -12.73
CA LYS A 266 -2.63 -1.89 -13.71
C LYS A 266 -1.65 -0.95 -14.44
N ALA A 267 -2.10 0.24 -14.83
CA ALA A 267 -1.24 1.25 -15.45
C ALA A 267 -0.13 1.71 -14.51
N MET A 268 -0.46 2.00 -13.25
CA MET A 268 0.52 2.32 -12.22
C MET A 268 1.49 1.16 -11.98
N SER A 269 0.99 -0.08 -11.87
CA SER A 269 1.84 -1.26 -11.66
C SER A 269 2.92 -1.40 -12.73
N LYS A 270 2.56 -1.18 -14.00
CA LYS A 270 3.51 -1.22 -15.11
C LYS A 270 4.56 -0.11 -14.98
N ALA A 271 4.14 1.11 -14.74
CA ALA A 271 5.06 2.25 -14.59
C ALA A 271 6.02 2.06 -13.40
N LEU A 272 5.50 1.57 -12.28
CA LEU A 272 6.29 1.31 -11.08
C LEU A 272 7.32 0.19 -11.28
N LEU A 273 6.98 -0.83 -12.06
CA LEU A 273 7.94 -1.90 -12.40
C LEU A 273 9.16 -1.33 -13.14
N ASP A 274 8.93 -0.40 -14.08
CA ASP A 274 9.99 0.25 -14.87
C ASP A 274 10.86 1.19 -14.02
N CYS A 275 10.39 1.65 -12.86
CA CYS A 275 11.09 2.55 -11.94
C CYS A 275 11.82 1.82 -10.79
N GLN A 276 11.70 0.49 -10.68
CA GLN A 276 12.34 -0.26 -9.59
C GLN A 276 13.87 -0.23 -9.72
N ARG A 277 14.56 0.05 -8.62
CA ARG A 277 16.01 0.01 -8.53
C ARG A 277 16.54 -1.42 -8.51
N GLU A 278 17.84 -1.58 -8.79
CA GLU A 278 18.52 -2.89 -8.74
C GLU A 278 18.48 -3.52 -7.34
N ASP A 279 18.51 -2.69 -6.28
CA ASP A 279 18.41 -3.13 -4.89
C ASP A 279 16.96 -3.51 -4.47
N GLY A 280 16.01 -3.42 -5.37
CA GLY A 280 14.61 -3.76 -5.16
C GLY A 280 13.75 -2.63 -4.58
N SER A 281 14.34 -1.52 -4.15
CA SER A 281 13.63 -0.35 -3.65
C SER A 281 13.22 0.61 -4.78
N TRP A 282 12.59 1.73 -4.41
CA TRP A 282 12.31 2.86 -5.30
C TRP A 282 12.92 4.15 -4.76
N ASN A 283 13.27 5.05 -5.67
CA ASN A 283 13.74 6.37 -5.33
C ASN A 283 12.61 7.28 -4.81
N VAL A 284 12.96 8.37 -4.17
CA VAL A 284 12.02 9.44 -3.77
C VAL A 284 11.32 10.05 -4.97
N SER A 285 12.04 10.22 -6.09
CA SER A 285 11.50 10.61 -7.37
C SER A 285 11.45 9.43 -8.34
N LEU A 286 10.27 9.13 -8.88
CA LEU A 286 10.09 8.08 -9.87
C LEU A 286 10.56 8.49 -11.28
N ALA A 287 10.74 9.79 -11.54
CA ALA A 287 11.26 10.28 -12.80
C ALA A 287 12.80 10.14 -12.91
N ALA A 288 13.47 9.94 -11.80
CA ALA A 288 14.93 9.81 -11.74
C ALA A 288 15.33 8.45 -11.18
N PRO A 289 15.89 7.56 -11.99
CA PRO A 289 16.27 6.20 -11.55
C PRO A 289 17.51 6.18 -10.64
N SER A 290 18.21 7.28 -10.44
CA SER A 290 19.38 7.39 -9.56
C SER A 290 19.10 8.37 -8.42
N ASN A 291 19.44 8.00 -7.23
CA ASN A 291 19.66 8.77 -6.00
C ASN A 291 19.16 10.22 -6.00
N TYR A 292 17.85 10.38 -6.07
CA TYR A 292 17.29 11.65 -6.20
C TYR A 292 16.35 11.94 -5.05
N GLY A 293 16.56 12.92 -4.42
CA GLY A 293 15.83 13.39 -3.30
C GLY A 293 16.57 14.55 -2.75
N GLN A 294 17.48 14.57 -2.02
CA GLN A 294 18.27 15.71 -1.54
C GLN A 294 19.73 15.56 -1.89
N ALA A 295 20.42 16.67 -2.06
CA ALA A 295 21.86 16.64 -2.17
C ALA A 295 22.46 15.84 -1.00
N GLY A 296 23.03 14.66 -1.31
CA GLY A 296 23.61 13.75 -0.34
C GLY A 296 22.69 12.64 0.20
N SER A 297 21.45 12.49 -0.28
CA SER A 297 20.66 11.30 0.02
C SER A 297 20.86 10.25 -1.09
N GLU A 298 21.67 9.28 -0.78
CA GLU A 298 22.01 8.16 -1.66
C GLU A 298 21.28 6.88 -1.27
N GLY A 299 20.10 6.97 -0.78
CA GLY A 299 19.38 5.82 -0.27
C GLY A 299 18.06 5.56 -0.96
N PRO A 300 17.53 4.34 -0.79
CA PRO A 300 16.16 4.04 -1.13
C PRO A 300 15.19 4.87 -0.29
N GLU A 301 13.97 5.06 -0.78
CA GLU A 301 12.87 5.64 -0.01
C GLU A 301 11.89 4.53 0.38
N MET A 302 11.68 4.31 1.66
CA MET A 302 11.02 3.10 2.13
C MET A 302 9.50 3.23 2.25
N THR A 303 8.94 4.44 2.36
CA THR A 303 7.48 4.60 2.40
C THR A 303 6.84 4.22 1.06
N GLY A 304 7.31 4.79 -0.05
CA GLY A 304 6.86 4.43 -1.39
C GLY A 304 7.18 2.98 -1.73
N THR A 305 8.40 2.51 -1.44
CA THR A 305 8.80 1.11 -1.66
C THR A 305 7.81 0.15 -1.02
N SER A 306 7.45 0.34 0.24
CA SER A 306 6.54 -0.55 0.96
C SER A 306 5.14 -0.56 0.35
N LEU A 307 4.63 0.61 -0.04
CA LEU A 307 3.32 0.72 -0.67
C LEU A 307 3.29 0.06 -2.06
N PHE A 308 4.37 0.18 -2.84
CA PHE A 308 4.45 -0.46 -4.15
C PHE A 308 4.57 -1.98 -4.06
N VAL A 309 5.41 -2.47 -3.16
CA VAL A 309 5.57 -3.92 -2.93
C VAL A 309 4.26 -4.53 -2.46
N GLY A 310 3.60 -3.90 -1.48
CA GLY A 310 2.32 -4.36 -0.98
C GLY A 310 1.22 -4.35 -2.04
N GLY A 311 1.11 -3.26 -2.81
CA GLY A 311 0.14 -3.19 -3.89
C GLY A 311 0.38 -4.22 -4.99
N MET A 312 1.64 -4.45 -5.40
CA MET A 312 1.97 -5.51 -6.36
C MET A 312 1.64 -6.91 -5.79
N ALA A 313 1.92 -7.15 -4.49
CA ALA A 313 1.58 -8.40 -3.82
C ALA A 313 0.06 -8.62 -3.79
N TYR A 314 -0.72 -7.58 -3.46
CA TYR A 314 -2.18 -7.60 -3.58
C TYR A 314 -2.63 -7.95 -4.99
N GLY A 315 -2.08 -7.28 -6.01
CA GLY A 315 -2.45 -7.50 -7.41
C GLY A 315 -2.17 -8.91 -7.90
N VAL A 316 -1.02 -9.51 -7.53
CA VAL A 316 -0.69 -10.91 -7.88
C VAL A 316 -1.61 -11.87 -7.12
N ARG A 317 -1.83 -11.65 -5.83
CA ARG A 317 -2.68 -12.51 -4.99
C ARG A 317 -4.12 -12.55 -5.47
N THR A 318 -4.65 -11.43 -5.97
CA THR A 318 -6.02 -11.34 -6.48
C THR A 318 -6.18 -11.69 -7.95
N GLY A 319 -5.06 -11.92 -8.66
CA GLY A 319 -5.07 -12.24 -10.09
C GLY A 319 -5.22 -11.01 -11.01
N LEU A 320 -5.14 -9.79 -10.46
CA LEU A 320 -5.14 -8.55 -11.24
C LEU A 320 -3.83 -8.35 -12.01
N LEU A 321 -2.72 -8.86 -11.46
CA LEU A 321 -1.39 -8.78 -12.04
C LEU A 321 -0.84 -10.18 -12.36
N ASP A 322 -0.12 -10.27 -13.48
CA ASP A 322 0.54 -11.52 -13.87
C ASP A 322 1.70 -11.86 -12.94
N SER A 323 1.65 -13.05 -12.35
CA SER A 323 2.64 -13.49 -11.37
C SER A 323 4.05 -13.64 -11.98
N LEU A 324 4.18 -14.07 -13.23
CA LEU A 324 5.50 -14.23 -13.86
C LEU A 324 6.22 -12.89 -14.03
N THR A 325 5.46 -11.85 -14.30
CA THR A 325 5.97 -10.48 -14.47
C THR A 325 6.33 -9.82 -13.16
N TYR A 326 5.45 -9.93 -12.14
CA TYR A 326 5.57 -9.10 -10.93
C TYR A 326 6.24 -9.78 -9.75
N MET A 327 6.23 -11.11 -9.64
CA MET A 327 6.88 -11.81 -8.53
C MET A 327 8.37 -11.49 -8.36
N PRO A 328 9.19 -11.36 -9.42
CA PRO A 328 10.59 -10.97 -9.25
C PRO A 328 10.74 -9.59 -8.58
N ALA A 329 9.89 -8.62 -8.96
CA ALA A 329 9.90 -7.29 -8.36
C ALA A 329 9.45 -7.30 -6.89
N ILE A 330 8.39 -8.06 -6.57
CA ILE A 330 7.90 -8.23 -5.19
C ILE A 330 8.98 -8.83 -4.30
N ARG A 331 9.66 -9.87 -4.75
CA ARG A 331 10.73 -10.53 -3.98
C ARG A 331 11.90 -9.59 -3.69
N ARG A 332 12.39 -8.88 -4.70
CA ARG A 332 13.46 -7.88 -4.50
C ARG A 332 13.00 -6.75 -3.58
N GLY A 333 11.77 -6.27 -3.78
CA GLY A 333 11.19 -5.21 -2.94
C GLY A 333 11.02 -5.64 -1.49
N TRP A 334 10.56 -6.87 -1.24
CA TRP A 334 10.50 -7.43 0.11
C TRP A 334 11.87 -7.49 0.77
N GLN A 335 12.91 -7.91 0.05
CA GLN A 335 14.28 -7.89 0.58
C GLN A 335 14.74 -6.48 0.95
N ALA A 336 14.45 -5.48 0.10
CA ALA A 336 14.75 -4.08 0.42
C ALA A 336 14.02 -3.62 1.69
N MET A 337 12.73 -3.96 1.83
CA MET A 337 11.93 -3.67 3.02
C MET A 337 12.49 -4.33 4.27
N ARG A 338 12.89 -5.61 4.18
CA ARG A 338 13.48 -6.35 5.28
C ARG A 338 14.83 -5.76 5.70
N HIS A 339 15.71 -5.44 4.75
CA HIS A 339 17.02 -4.83 5.03
C HIS A 339 16.94 -3.42 5.60
N ALA A 340 15.81 -2.72 5.39
CA ALA A 340 15.57 -1.42 5.99
C ALA A 340 15.24 -1.50 7.49
N VAL A 341 14.82 -2.66 7.99
CA VAL A 341 14.51 -2.85 9.41
C VAL A 341 15.79 -3.06 10.21
N HIS A 342 15.98 -2.26 11.25
CA HIS A 342 17.07 -2.41 12.21
C HIS A 342 16.85 -3.65 13.07
N ASP A 343 17.76 -4.61 13.01
CA ASP A 343 17.62 -5.90 13.70
C ASP A 343 17.54 -5.80 15.22
N ASP A 344 18.20 -4.79 15.80
CA ASP A 344 18.29 -4.57 17.24
C ASP A 344 17.06 -3.84 17.82
N SER A 345 16.45 -2.96 17.05
CA SER A 345 15.34 -2.11 17.52
C SER A 345 13.99 -2.41 16.89
N GLY A 346 13.96 -2.76 15.60
CA GLY A 346 12.77 -2.83 14.78
C GLY A 346 12.40 -1.50 14.10
N PHE A 347 13.25 -0.46 14.24
CA PHE A 347 13.09 0.79 13.51
C PHE A 347 13.24 0.56 12.01
N VAL A 348 12.41 1.21 11.20
CA VAL A 348 12.51 1.17 9.73
C VAL A 348 13.35 2.35 9.25
N GLY A 349 14.48 2.07 8.63
CA GLY A 349 15.34 3.08 8.02
C GLY A 349 14.83 3.58 6.67
N TYR A 350 15.52 4.54 6.10
CA TYR A 350 15.24 5.14 4.79
C TYR A 350 13.85 5.76 4.63
N LEU A 351 13.25 6.24 5.71
CA LEU A 351 11.96 6.92 5.69
C LEU A 351 12.15 8.40 5.33
N GLN A 352 11.45 8.88 4.32
CA GLN A 352 11.36 10.31 4.03
C GLN A 352 10.43 10.97 5.04
N GLY A 353 10.88 12.08 5.64
CA GLY A 353 10.04 12.92 6.51
C GLY A 353 8.82 13.49 5.81
N ALA A 354 7.95 14.17 6.56
CA ALA A 354 6.74 14.78 6.00
C ALA A 354 7.08 15.78 4.90
N GLY A 355 6.35 15.72 3.79
CA GLY A 355 6.59 16.53 2.61
C GLY A 355 5.50 16.39 1.56
N SER A 356 5.70 17.04 0.42
CA SER A 356 4.80 17.02 -0.73
C SER A 356 5.51 16.79 -2.07
N LYS A 357 6.82 16.64 -2.04
CA LYS A 357 7.66 16.45 -3.23
C LYS A 357 8.96 15.73 -2.87
N PRO A 358 9.75 15.29 -3.85
CA PRO A 358 11.00 14.55 -3.61
C PRO A 358 12.02 15.26 -2.72
N GLU A 359 12.14 16.58 -2.82
CA GLU A 359 13.15 17.33 -2.06
C GLU A 359 12.77 17.64 -0.61
N ASP A 360 11.55 17.29 -0.19
CA ASP A 360 11.09 17.53 1.17
C ASP A 360 11.59 16.45 2.14
N GLY A 361 11.52 16.72 3.44
CA GLY A 361 11.68 15.73 4.49
C GLY A 361 13.12 15.37 4.89
N GLY A 362 14.12 16.13 4.44
CA GLY A 362 15.52 15.97 4.89
C GLY A 362 16.27 14.82 4.20
N VAL A 363 17.48 14.55 4.66
CA VAL A 363 18.35 13.49 4.13
C VAL A 363 17.80 12.12 4.53
N ILE A 364 17.70 11.21 3.57
CA ILE A 364 17.16 9.87 3.77
C ILE A 364 18.32 8.87 3.84
N THR A 365 18.53 8.28 5.01
CA THR A 365 19.55 7.26 5.25
C THR A 365 19.01 6.13 6.11
N TYR A 366 19.76 5.03 6.21
CA TYR A 366 19.42 3.91 7.08
C TYR A 366 19.19 4.32 8.55
N ASN A 367 19.97 5.27 9.04
CA ASN A 367 19.93 5.73 10.44
C ASN A 367 19.14 7.03 10.64
N SER A 368 18.64 7.66 9.58
CA SER A 368 17.90 8.90 9.71
C SER A 368 16.56 8.65 10.36
N ILE A 369 16.31 9.34 11.45
CA ILE A 369 15.00 9.43 12.08
C ILE A 369 14.37 10.69 11.50
N PRO A 370 13.31 10.58 10.68
CA PRO A 370 12.57 11.73 10.20
C PRO A 370 11.86 12.43 11.37
N ASP A 371 11.37 13.64 11.14
CA ASP A 371 10.56 14.38 12.14
C ASP A 371 9.43 13.53 12.71
N PHE A 372 9.03 12.49 11.92
CA PHE A 372 7.90 11.69 12.27
C PHE A 372 7.91 10.34 11.53
N GLU A 373 8.01 9.25 12.26
CA GLU A 373 8.10 7.91 11.69
C GLU A 373 6.78 7.10 11.66
N ASP A 374 5.70 7.57 12.28
CA ASP A 374 4.44 6.83 12.43
C ASP A 374 3.92 6.30 11.09
N PHE A 375 3.73 7.19 10.13
CA PHE A 375 3.23 6.80 8.80
C PHE A 375 4.21 5.90 8.06
N GLY A 376 5.52 6.07 8.28
CA GLY A 376 6.55 5.24 7.66
C GLY A 376 6.45 3.78 8.12
N HIS A 377 6.32 3.55 9.43
CA HIS A 377 6.08 2.23 10.00
C HIS A 377 4.73 1.67 9.55
N GLY A 378 3.69 2.52 9.46
CA GLY A 378 2.38 2.14 8.92
C GLY A 378 2.43 1.66 7.47
N CYS A 379 3.13 2.38 6.58
CA CYS A 379 3.35 1.96 5.20
C CYS A 379 4.07 0.61 5.14
N TRP A 380 5.12 0.44 5.95
CA TRP A 380 5.89 -0.79 5.99
C TRP A 380 5.01 -1.98 6.44
N LEU A 381 4.25 -1.82 7.52
CA LEU A 381 3.35 -2.85 8.04
C LEU A 381 2.25 -3.21 7.03
N TRP A 382 1.68 -2.21 6.35
CA TRP A 382 0.69 -2.48 5.30
C TRP A 382 1.28 -3.27 4.14
N GLY A 383 2.46 -2.87 3.66
CA GLY A 383 3.18 -3.60 2.61
C GLY A 383 3.51 -5.03 3.03
N ALA A 384 4.02 -5.21 4.26
CA ALA A 384 4.33 -6.52 4.82
C ALA A 384 3.08 -7.42 4.94
N ALA A 385 1.91 -6.86 5.29
CA ALA A 385 0.67 -7.61 5.39
C ALA A 385 0.25 -8.22 4.04
N GLU A 386 0.33 -7.46 2.95
CA GLU A 386 -0.01 -7.97 1.62
C GLU A 386 1.03 -8.98 1.10
N VAL A 387 2.32 -8.79 1.43
CA VAL A 387 3.37 -9.77 1.11
C VAL A 387 3.18 -11.05 1.92
N HIS A 388 2.80 -10.95 3.20
CA HIS A 388 2.47 -12.10 4.05
C HIS A 388 1.29 -12.89 3.49
N ALA A 389 0.19 -12.21 3.15
CA ALA A 389 -0.98 -12.85 2.54
C ALA A 389 -0.64 -13.58 1.24
N LEU A 390 0.23 -13.00 0.41
CA LEU A 390 0.75 -13.63 -0.80
C LEU A 390 1.62 -14.85 -0.47
N ALA A 391 2.51 -14.77 0.52
CA ALA A 391 3.37 -15.86 0.96
C ALA A 391 2.54 -17.05 1.45
N VAL A 392 1.55 -16.82 2.31
CA VAL A 392 0.62 -17.86 2.79
C VAL A 392 -0.10 -18.53 1.63
N MET A 393 -0.59 -17.76 0.65
CA MET A 393 -1.23 -18.34 -0.53
C MET A 393 -0.29 -19.23 -1.34
N LEU A 394 0.97 -18.81 -1.52
CA LEU A 394 1.98 -19.58 -2.24
C LEU A 394 2.38 -20.86 -1.48
N GLU A 395 2.55 -20.79 -0.17
CA GLU A 395 2.87 -21.94 0.68
C GLU A 395 1.75 -22.99 0.66
N GLN A 396 0.49 -22.55 0.73
CA GLN A 396 -0.67 -23.44 0.61
C GLN A 396 -0.73 -24.11 -0.76
N THR A 397 -0.34 -23.39 -1.82
CA THR A 397 -0.32 -23.92 -3.19
C THR A 397 0.82 -24.90 -3.40
N THR A 398 2.00 -24.66 -2.81
CA THR A 398 3.14 -25.58 -2.85
C THR A 398 2.95 -26.78 -1.94
N GLY A 399 2.30 -26.64 -0.79
CA GLY A 399 1.91 -27.76 0.08
C GLY A 399 0.98 -28.77 -0.62
N ILE A 400 0.18 -28.32 -1.59
CA ILE A 400 -0.61 -29.22 -2.46
C ILE A 400 0.31 -30.03 -3.40
N SER A 401 1.48 -29.52 -3.77
CA SER A 401 2.45 -30.21 -4.64
C SER A 401 3.30 -31.26 -3.90
N GLU A 402 3.37 -31.20 -2.57
CA GLU A 402 4.08 -32.16 -1.73
C GLU A 402 3.22 -33.37 -1.29
N LEU A 403 1.91 -33.38 -1.60
CA LEU A 403 1.15 -34.61 -1.54
C LEU A 403 1.85 -35.64 -2.42
N LYS A 404 2.30 -36.76 -1.83
CA LYS A 404 3.07 -37.80 -2.50
C LYS A 404 2.45 -38.10 -3.87
N ALA A 405 3.25 -38.13 -4.91
CA ALA A 405 2.79 -38.34 -6.28
C ALA A 405 1.82 -39.54 -6.41
N ASP A 406 1.96 -40.56 -5.56
CA ASP A 406 1.11 -41.74 -5.50
C ASP A 406 -0.32 -41.43 -4.94
N GLU A 407 -0.49 -40.47 -4.01
CA GLU A 407 -1.80 -40.09 -3.50
C GLU A 407 -2.56 -39.22 -4.51
N ILE A 408 -1.86 -38.35 -5.21
CA ILE A 408 -2.44 -37.49 -6.25
C ILE A 408 -2.94 -38.31 -7.44
N LEU A 409 -2.23 -39.35 -7.83
CA LEU A 409 -2.60 -40.22 -8.94
C LEU A 409 -3.79 -41.12 -8.63
N THR A 410 -4.06 -41.40 -7.36
CA THR A 410 -5.20 -42.18 -6.90
C THR A 410 -6.45 -41.35 -6.56
N ASP A 411 -6.29 -40.06 -6.32
CA ASP A 411 -7.40 -39.17 -6.04
C ASP A 411 -8.28 -38.96 -7.27
N ARG A 412 -9.56 -39.30 -7.16
CA ARG A 412 -10.56 -39.16 -8.23
C ARG A 412 -11.46 -37.93 -8.08
N HIS A 413 -11.04 -36.95 -7.27
CA HIS A 413 -11.79 -35.72 -7.06
C HIS A 413 -11.30 -34.60 -7.98
N TYR A 414 -12.23 -33.71 -8.32
CA TYR A 414 -11.92 -32.46 -8.98
C TYR A 414 -11.70 -31.38 -7.94
N TYR A 415 -10.72 -30.52 -8.17
CA TYR A 415 -10.44 -29.35 -7.35
C TYR A 415 -10.43 -28.11 -8.24
N ASP A 416 -10.90 -26.97 -7.72
CA ASP A 416 -10.75 -25.69 -8.41
C ASP A 416 -9.26 -25.25 -8.39
N MET A 417 -8.99 -24.13 -9.07
CA MET A 417 -7.62 -23.58 -9.15
C MET A 417 -7.10 -23.06 -7.80
N LEU A 418 -7.94 -22.99 -6.77
CA LEU A 418 -7.60 -22.66 -5.38
C LEU A 418 -7.48 -23.89 -4.49
N GLY A 419 -7.54 -25.11 -5.06
CA GLY A 419 -7.42 -26.36 -4.32
C GLY A 419 -8.68 -26.79 -3.57
N ARG A 420 -9.84 -26.13 -3.74
CA ARG A 420 -11.09 -26.52 -3.10
C ARG A 420 -11.75 -27.66 -3.86
N ARG A 421 -12.19 -28.70 -3.14
CA ARG A 421 -12.85 -29.85 -3.76
C ARG A 421 -14.17 -29.48 -4.41
N ILE A 422 -14.32 -29.88 -5.67
CA ILE A 422 -15.52 -29.64 -6.48
C ILE A 422 -16.32 -30.95 -6.62
N TYR A 423 -17.53 -30.93 -6.14
CA TYR A 423 -18.42 -32.10 -6.18
C TYR A 423 -19.17 -32.26 -7.52
N LYS A 424 -19.40 -31.16 -8.23
CA LYS A 424 -20.05 -31.14 -9.54
C LYS A 424 -19.31 -30.18 -10.48
N PRO A 425 -18.30 -30.66 -11.20
CA PRO A 425 -17.60 -29.84 -12.18
C PRO A 425 -18.56 -29.44 -13.31
N VAL A 426 -18.34 -28.26 -13.87
CA VAL A 426 -19.15 -27.68 -14.96
C VAL A 426 -18.41 -27.87 -16.28
N HIS A 427 -19.13 -28.25 -17.34
CA HIS A 427 -18.55 -28.44 -18.67
C HIS A 427 -17.88 -27.15 -19.18
N GLY A 428 -16.64 -27.26 -19.64
CA GLY A 428 -15.80 -26.13 -20.04
C GLY A 428 -15.05 -25.44 -18.87
N GLY A 429 -15.24 -25.88 -17.62
CA GLY A 429 -14.51 -25.37 -16.46
C GLY A 429 -13.10 -25.93 -16.37
N PHE A 430 -12.20 -25.13 -15.80
CA PHE A 430 -10.81 -25.52 -15.51
C PHE A 430 -10.70 -26.08 -14.08
N TYR A 431 -10.11 -27.27 -13.95
CA TYR A 431 -9.99 -27.98 -12.69
C TYR A 431 -8.61 -28.63 -12.55
N ILE A 432 -8.26 -29.03 -11.33
CA ILE A 432 -7.17 -29.95 -11.04
C ILE A 432 -7.78 -31.34 -10.83
N TYR A 433 -7.35 -32.31 -11.61
CA TYR A 433 -7.75 -33.71 -11.48
C TYR A 433 -6.50 -34.58 -11.56
N ARG A 434 -6.27 -35.40 -10.55
CA ARG A 434 -5.05 -36.22 -10.40
C ARG A 434 -3.78 -35.39 -10.57
N GLY A 435 -3.71 -34.22 -9.93
CA GLY A 435 -2.57 -33.32 -9.98
C GLY A 435 -2.32 -32.63 -11.33
N ARG A 436 -3.23 -32.75 -12.29
CA ARG A 436 -3.10 -32.12 -13.60
C ARG A 436 -4.23 -31.14 -13.87
N LYS A 437 -3.92 -30.03 -14.54
CA LYS A 437 -4.95 -29.11 -15.04
C LYS A 437 -5.75 -29.82 -16.14
N VAL A 438 -7.05 -29.84 -16.01
CA VAL A 438 -7.99 -30.42 -16.97
C VAL A 438 -9.12 -29.45 -17.27
N VAL A 439 -9.68 -29.56 -18.47
CA VAL A 439 -10.96 -28.95 -18.82
C VAL A 439 -12.00 -30.06 -18.73
N TYR A 440 -13.08 -29.81 -17.97
CA TYR A 440 -14.15 -30.81 -17.78
C TYR A 440 -15.19 -30.73 -18.89
#